data_f44885c47630bb8ed06e8778f523bd43
#
_entry.id   f44885c47630bb8ed06e8778f523bd43
#
_cell.length_a   1.000
_cell.length_b   1.000
_cell.length_c   1.000
_cell.angle_alpha   90.00
_cell.angle_beta   90.00
_cell.angle_gamma   90.00
#
_symmetry.space_group_name_H-M   'P 1'
#
loop_
_entity.id
_entity.type
_entity.pdbx_description
1 polymer ?
#
loop_
_entity_poly.entity_id
_entity_poly.type
_entity_poly.pdbx_seq_one_letter_code
_entity_poly.pdbx_strand_id
1 'polypeptide(L)'
;MGNSLLNALTCGACTERREEEEEGPREMDEATKETFEALKRDETPLPKNLDELKIMTKDMITKRNDNVFDHYEKVSELGSGAFGTVYKVKSKASDNFRAMKVISKELIQSGVEAAEISNEIKILSRLDHPNIMRIYEFFEDKDNFYIITEFCDQGDLAGKMDEEGKLSEILVKYFMNQVFVAISYLHSQGVFHGDIKRENILLESLDESINAKNTINSIEKDTNVQKEISNPKNISDKTRKLLKELSTIEVKLVDFGAAKMFSAHKRMSGIIGTTYYCSPEVIDNLYREECDEWACGILMYILLTGYPPFDAEDEDTIFNKIKNEKVNLRVDELKNVSRNCKNLISLLLQKDPEQRIKAKDALQHPFFTENLNVDDLLTQGTDMSLLTSLRSSMAQKTKFQDAVIAYIALNFTNKQEESKIKEIFRSMSKDHSTFKIDIDMFVKCLTENNIANEDEAKNIFNSIDNDKNGSIEYQELVRGMTDKEKLLTDKNLKEAFDFFDVDGSKTITWDEIARVVFQGKNVPKDLMKSFLNEIGKTENDPITFPEFCEMIRK
;
A
#
# COMPACT_ATOMS: atom_id res chain seq x y z
N MET A 1 -16.15 15.27 -10.78
CA MET A 1 -15.49 13.97 -10.55
C MET A 1 -13.96 14.00 -10.74
N GLY A 2 -13.38 15.03 -11.38
CA GLY A 2 -11.93 15.10 -11.65
C GLY A 2 -11.05 15.68 -10.54
N ASN A 3 -11.62 16.45 -9.62
CA ASN A 3 -10.80 17.21 -8.65
C ASN A 3 -10.46 16.45 -7.35
N SER A 4 -11.20 15.42 -6.98
CA SER A 4 -10.99 14.73 -5.70
C SER A 4 -9.85 13.68 -5.73
N LEU A 5 -9.72 12.96 -6.83
CA LEU A 5 -8.57 12.04 -7.04
C LEU A 5 -7.21 12.78 -7.03
N LEU A 6 -7.26 14.08 -7.23
CA LEU A 6 -6.10 14.91 -7.38
C LEU A 6 -5.44 15.31 -6.08
N ASN A 7 -6.27 15.71 -5.11
CA ASN A 7 -5.74 16.09 -3.80
C ASN A 7 -5.05 14.90 -3.10
N ALA A 8 -5.44 13.67 -3.48
CA ALA A 8 -4.84 12.45 -2.96
C ALA A 8 -3.46 12.12 -3.55
N LEU A 9 -3.09 12.73 -4.67
CA LEU A 9 -1.82 12.43 -5.36
C LEU A 9 -0.90 13.66 -5.48
N THR A 10 -1.27 14.78 -4.84
CA THR A 10 -0.47 16.02 -4.86
C THR A 10 -0.21 16.48 -3.43
N CYS A 11 1.04 16.69 -3.09
CA CYS A 11 1.46 17.19 -1.77
C CYS A 11 0.79 18.53 -1.44
N GLY A 12 0.08 18.61 -0.30
CA GLY A 12 -0.67 19.79 0.15
C GLY A 12 0.16 20.94 0.74
N ALA A 13 1.47 20.98 0.53
CA ALA A 13 2.38 21.87 1.26
C ALA A 13 2.77 23.17 0.54
N CYS A 14 2.15 23.55 -0.58
CA CYS A 14 2.52 24.79 -1.28
C CYS A 14 1.32 25.57 -1.80
N THR A 15 0.80 26.51 -1.02
CA THR A 15 -0.07 27.59 -1.48
C THR A 15 0.45 28.95 -1.04
N GLU A 16 1.48 29.44 -1.70
CA GLU A 16 1.71 30.88 -1.91
C GLU A 16 2.35 31.06 -3.27
N ARG A 17 1.55 31.47 -4.27
CA ARG A 17 2.07 31.93 -5.56
C ARG A 17 2.59 33.34 -5.40
N ARG A 18 3.90 33.51 -5.60
CA ARG A 18 4.46 34.81 -6.05
C ARG A 18 4.40 34.84 -7.57
N GLU A 19 3.87 35.92 -8.12
CA GLU A 19 4.00 36.26 -9.54
C GLU A 19 5.49 36.49 -9.84
N GLU A 20 6.11 35.62 -10.60
CA GLU A 20 7.48 35.76 -11.10
C GLU A 20 7.50 35.76 -12.63
N GLU A 21 8.35 36.62 -13.17
CA GLU A 21 8.60 36.88 -14.58
C GLU A 21 9.05 35.60 -15.33
N GLU A 22 8.67 35.49 -16.61
CA GLU A 22 9.05 34.41 -17.53
C GLU A 22 10.58 34.31 -17.71
N GLU A 23 11.22 33.45 -16.92
CA GLU A 23 12.56 32.93 -17.23
C GLU A 23 12.43 31.58 -17.97
N GLY A 24 13.23 31.40 -19.05
CA GLY A 24 13.23 30.18 -19.87
C GLY A 24 13.61 28.90 -19.08
N PRO A 25 13.49 27.70 -19.67
CA PRO A 25 13.64 26.42 -18.99
C PRO A 25 14.99 26.33 -18.28
N ARG A 26 14.95 26.26 -16.94
CA ARG A 26 16.14 26.05 -16.11
C ARG A 26 16.47 24.56 -16.08
N GLU A 27 17.73 24.21 -16.32
CA GLU A 27 18.24 22.86 -16.02
C GLU A 27 18.15 22.60 -14.50
N MET A 28 17.73 21.37 -14.12
CA MET A 28 17.75 20.94 -12.72
C MET A 28 19.12 21.22 -12.10
N ASP A 29 19.13 21.79 -10.90
CA ASP A 29 20.37 22.03 -10.16
C ASP A 29 21.07 20.72 -9.76
N GLU A 30 22.33 20.81 -9.41
CA GLU A 30 23.17 19.65 -9.10
C GLU A 30 22.69 18.92 -7.84
N ALA A 31 22.14 19.64 -6.86
CA ALA A 31 21.57 19.07 -5.64
C ALA A 31 20.30 18.25 -5.92
N THR A 32 19.47 18.70 -6.85
CA THR A 32 18.29 17.97 -7.32
C THR A 32 18.70 16.69 -8.06
N LYS A 33 19.72 16.77 -8.92
CA LYS A 33 20.30 15.58 -9.58
C LYS A 33 20.89 14.60 -8.59
N GLU A 34 21.66 15.06 -7.59
CA GLU A 34 22.22 14.22 -6.53
C GLU A 34 21.12 13.53 -5.68
N THR A 35 20.01 14.21 -5.44
CA THR A 35 18.88 13.65 -4.67
C THR A 35 18.25 12.48 -5.42
N PHE A 36 18.03 12.58 -6.73
CA PHE A 36 17.53 11.49 -7.56
C PHE A 36 18.58 10.39 -7.79
N GLU A 37 19.87 10.73 -7.80
CA GLU A 37 20.96 9.74 -7.82
C GLU A 37 21.01 8.93 -6.49
N ALA A 38 20.64 9.56 -5.35
CA ALA A 38 20.57 8.89 -4.06
C ALA A 38 19.43 7.83 -3.97
N LEU A 39 18.41 7.91 -4.85
CA LEU A 39 17.41 6.83 -5.02
C LEU A 39 18.05 5.49 -5.42
N LYS A 40 19.21 5.55 -6.08
CA LYS A 40 19.95 4.39 -6.56
C LYS A 40 20.72 3.67 -5.44
N ARG A 41 20.84 4.26 -4.24
CA ARG A 41 21.65 3.70 -3.14
C ARG A 41 20.75 3.10 -2.08
N ASP A 42 20.46 1.81 -2.24
CA ASP A 42 19.99 1.02 -1.10
C ASP A 42 21.15 0.77 -0.14
N GLU A 43 21.02 1.25 1.11
CA GLU A 43 22.05 1.13 2.15
C GLU A 43 22.04 -0.25 2.84
N THR A 44 21.14 -1.16 2.47
CA THR A 44 21.13 -2.51 3.05
C THR A 44 22.44 -3.22 2.70
N PRO A 45 23.11 -3.85 3.68
CA PRO A 45 24.35 -4.56 3.41
C PRO A 45 24.09 -5.75 2.49
N LEU A 46 25.06 -6.03 1.59
CA LEU A 46 25.02 -7.23 0.76
C LEU A 46 25.03 -8.50 1.65
N PRO A 47 24.31 -9.55 1.26
CA PRO A 47 24.37 -10.84 1.95
C PRO A 47 25.77 -11.43 1.88
N LYS A 48 26.19 -12.14 2.93
CA LYS A 48 27.52 -12.77 2.99
C LYS A 48 27.63 -14.02 2.12
N ASN A 49 26.51 -14.67 1.92
CA ASN A 49 26.40 -15.89 1.10
C ASN A 49 25.02 -15.96 0.44
N LEU A 50 24.81 -16.94 -0.43
CA LEU A 50 23.59 -17.11 -1.19
C LEU A 50 22.36 -17.45 -0.31
N ASP A 51 22.57 -18.17 0.79
CA ASP A 51 21.48 -18.54 1.71
C ASP A 51 20.90 -17.31 2.45
N GLU A 52 21.72 -16.28 2.65
CA GLU A 52 21.30 -15.01 3.24
C GLU A 52 20.62 -14.07 2.22
N LEU A 53 20.72 -14.37 0.91
CA LEU A 53 20.07 -13.58 -0.13
C LEU A 53 18.57 -13.80 -0.06
N LYS A 54 17.86 -12.74 0.31
CA LYS A 54 16.40 -12.68 0.36
C LYS A 54 15.90 -11.93 -0.87
N ILE A 55 14.96 -12.51 -1.57
CA ILE A 55 14.36 -11.89 -2.76
C ILE A 55 12.89 -11.61 -2.46
N MET A 56 12.58 -10.34 -2.27
CA MET A 56 11.23 -9.88 -1.99
C MET A 56 10.60 -9.32 -3.26
N THR A 57 9.27 -9.32 -3.32
CA THR A 57 8.52 -8.73 -4.45
C THR A 57 8.82 -7.25 -4.62
N LYS A 58 9.03 -6.52 -3.52
CA LYS A 58 9.44 -5.11 -3.52
C LYS A 58 10.80 -4.84 -4.15
N ASP A 59 11.70 -5.85 -4.19
CA ASP A 59 13.01 -5.71 -4.82
C ASP A 59 12.92 -5.65 -6.35
N MET A 60 11.75 -6.02 -6.90
CA MET A 60 11.46 -5.95 -8.33
C MET A 60 11.00 -4.57 -8.80
N ILE A 61 10.89 -3.60 -7.90
CA ILE A 61 10.56 -2.22 -8.23
C ILE A 61 11.83 -1.51 -8.68
N THR A 62 11.96 -1.23 -9.96
CA THR A 62 13.19 -0.66 -10.53
C THR A 62 12.92 0.65 -11.28
N LYS A 63 13.97 1.48 -11.36
CA LYS A 63 14.00 2.62 -12.26
C LYS A 63 14.29 2.14 -13.68
N ARG A 64 13.45 2.57 -14.62
CA ARG A 64 13.61 2.33 -16.05
C ARG A 64 13.95 3.62 -16.78
N ASN A 65 14.82 3.51 -17.79
CA ASN A 65 15.25 4.64 -18.62
C ASN A 65 14.72 4.55 -20.07
N ASP A 66 13.97 3.49 -20.39
CA ASP A 66 13.26 3.32 -21.64
C ASP A 66 11.98 4.15 -21.67
N ASN A 67 11.35 4.26 -22.84
CA ASN A 67 10.15 5.08 -22.99
C ASN A 67 8.95 4.41 -22.31
N VAL A 68 8.35 5.09 -21.34
CA VAL A 68 7.17 4.60 -20.62
C VAL A 68 6.01 4.19 -21.56
N PHE A 69 5.88 4.87 -22.70
CA PHE A 69 4.84 4.59 -23.69
C PHE A 69 5.11 3.34 -24.53
N ASP A 70 6.29 2.72 -24.43
CA ASP A 70 6.52 1.38 -24.99
C ASP A 70 5.83 0.31 -24.15
N HIS A 71 5.61 0.55 -22.85
CA HIS A 71 5.02 -0.37 -21.87
C HIS A 71 3.56 -0.07 -21.53
N TYR A 72 3.15 1.20 -21.63
CA TYR A 72 1.82 1.65 -21.21
C TYR A 72 1.10 2.44 -22.28
N GLU A 73 -0.21 2.21 -22.38
CA GLU A 73 -1.12 3.00 -23.23
C GLU A 73 -1.95 3.94 -22.35
N LYS A 74 -1.97 5.22 -22.69
CA LYS A 74 -2.78 6.23 -22.02
C LYS A 74 -4.25 6.03 -22.34
N VAL A 75 -5.10 5.90 -21.31
CA VAL A 75 -6.55 5.67 -21.48
C VAL A 75 -7.34 6.95 -21.21
N SER A 76 -7.14 7.58 -20.05
CA SER A 76 -7.82 8.81 -19.67
C SER A 76 -7.03 9.57 -18.61
N GLU A 77 -7.26 10.86 -18.51
CA GLU A 77 -6.81 11.65 -17.38
C GLU A 77 -7.70 11.36 -16.17
N LEU A 78 -7.08 11.22 -15.00
CA LEU A 78 -7.74 11.05 -13.72
C LEU A 78 -7.81 12.37 -12.95
N GLY A 79 -6.78 13.20 -13.12
CA GLY A 79 -6.70 14.52 -12.51
C GLY A 79 -5.35 15.19 -12.71
N SER A 80 -5.26 16.52 -12.42
CA SER A 80 -4.02 17.31 -12.51
C SER A 80 -3.78 18.14 -11.25
N GLY A 81 -2.57 18.31 -10.76
CA GLY A 81 -2.19 19.01 -9.53
C GLY A 81 -0.91 19.80 -9.62
N ALA A 82 -0.42 20.25 -8.46
CA ALA A 82 0.70 21.18 -8.38
C ALA A 82 1.96 20.68 -9.11
N PHE A 83 2.24 19.37 -9.02
CA PHE A 83 3.48 18.79 -9.58
C PHE A 83 3.27 18.00 -10.88
N GLY A 84 2.03 17.87 -11.36
CA GLY A 84 1.79 17.10 -12.58
C GLY A 84 0.39 16.53 -12.71
N THR A 85 0.26 15.53 -13.59
CA THR A 85 -1.02 14.95 -13.99
C THR A 85 -1.01 13.45 -13.77
N VAL A 86 -2.13 12.92 -13.30
CA VAL A 86 -2.35 11.48 -13.14
C VAL A 86 -3.23 10.95 -14.25
N TYR A 87 -2.81 9.87 -14.87
CA TYR A 87 -3.51 9.20 -15.95
C TYR A 87 -3.87 7.76 -15.58
N LYS A 88 -5.05 7.32 -16.00
CA LYS A 88 -5.32 5.89 -16.16
C LYS A 88 -4.57 5.39 -17.36
N VAL A 89 -3.79 4.34 -17.18
CA VAL A 89 -3.02 3.70 -18.24
C VAL A 89 -3.32 2.20 -18.27
N LYS A 90 -3.11 1.58 -19.43
CA LYS A 90 -3.22 0.15 -19.61
C LYS A 90 -1.84 -0.44 -19.85
N SER A 91 -1.43 -1.41 -19.06
CA SER A 91 -0.19 -2.16 -19.31
C SER A 91 -0.33 -2.99 -20.58
N LYS A 92 0.59 -2.84 -21.51
CA LYS A 92 0.63 -3.64 -22.76
C LYS A 92 0.99 -5.10 -22.49
N ALA A 93 1.74 -5.33 -21.42
CA ALA A 93 2.18 -6.64 -20.99
C ALA A 93 1.06 -7.48 -20.36
N SER A 94 0.40 -6.94 -19.33
CA SER A 94 -0.60 -7.68 -18.54
C SER A 94 -2.05 -7.35 -18.86
N ASP A 95 -2.30 -6.36 -19.73
CA ASP A 95 -3.62 -5.77 -20.00
C ASP A 95 -4.30 -5.13 -18.76
N ASN A 96 -3.64 -5.14 -17.62
CA ASN A 96 -4.15 -4.54 -16.37
C ASN A 96 -4.14 -3.00 -16.44
N PHE A 97 -5.13 -2.38 -15.80
CA PHE A 97 -5.11 -0.94 -15.59
C PHE A 97 -4.17 -0.55 -14.45
N ARG A 98 -3.49 0.59 -14.63
CA ARG A 98 -2.59 1.22 -13.65
C ARG A 98 -2.89 2.72 -13.59
N ALA A 99 -2.38 3.37 -12.56
CA ALA A 99 -2.30 4.82 -12.51
C ALA A 99 -0.87 5.25 -12.81
N MET A 100 -0.72 6.28 -13.64
CA MET A 100 0.57 6.87 -14.00
C MET A 100 0.58 8.33 -13.56
N LYS A 101 1.36 8.65 -12.55
CA LYS A 101 1.62 10.04 -12.10
C LYS A 101 2.78 10.57 -12.93
N VAL A 102 2.51 11.61 -13.72
CA VAL A 102 3.52 12.30 -14.55
C VAL A 102 3.92 13.58 -13.83
N ILE A 103 5.18 13.69 -13.47
CA ILE A 103 5.73 14.83 -12.73
C ILE A 103 6.69 15.55 -13.66
N SER A 104 6.36 16.81 -14.02
CA SER A 104 7.24 17.63 -14.88
C SER A 104 8.46 18.09 -14.08
N LYS A 105 9.66 17.90 -14.66
CA LYS A 105 10.90 18.41 -14.08
C LYS A 105 10.97 19.93 -14.04
N GLU A 106 10.27 20.60 -14.94
CA GLU A 106 10.15 22.07 -14.96
C GLU A 106 9.38 22.62 -13.76
N LEU A 107 8.45 21.83 -13.20
CA LEU A 107 7.66 22.22 -12.02
C LEU A 107 8.41 21.99 -10.69
N ILE A 108 9.54 21.28 -10.72
CA ILE A 108 10.37 21.06 -9.55
C ILE A 108 11.28 22.28 -9.40
N GLN A 109 10.87 23.24 -8.56
CA GLN A 109 11.55 24.52 -8.39
C GLN A 109 12.68 24.49 -7.36
N SER A 110 12.71 23.46 -6.50
CA SER A 110 13.68 23.37 -5.41
C SER A 110 14.18 21.94 -5.16
N GLY A 111 15.39 21.84 -4.62
CA GLY A 111 15.92 20.56 -4.13
C GLY A 111 15.06 19.91 -3.03
N VAL A 112 14.21 20.68 -2.35
CA VAL A 112 13.27 20.17 -1.34
C VAL A 112 12.17 19.35 -1.98
N GLU A 113 11.53 19.86 -3.04
CA GLU A 113 10.47 19.15 -3.78
C GLU A 113 10.99 17.87 -4.43
N ALA A 114 12.20 17.92 -5.00
CA ALA A 114 12.88 16.75 -5.54
C ALA A 114 13.13 15.69 -4.44
N ALA A 115 13.51 16.13 -3.24
CA ALA A 115 13.74 15.26 -2.11
C ALA A 115 12.43 14.59 -1.62
N GLU A 116 11.30 15.31 -1.65
CA GLU A 116 9.99 14.79 -1.28
C GLU A 116 9.54 13.69 -2.26
N ILE A 117 9.63 13.92 -3.58
CA ILE A 117 9.31 12.93 -4.60
C ILE A 117 10.19 11.68 -4.46
N SER A 118 11.50 11.91 -4.28
CA SER A 118 12.47 10.85 -4.06
C SER A 118 12.13 10.02 -2.81
N ASN A 119 11.75 10.69 -1.73
CA ASN A 119 11.39 10.07 -0.47
C ASN A 119 10.07 9.28 -0.58
N GLU A 120 9.06 9.80 -1.29
CA GLU A 120 7.81 9.10 -1.59
C GLU A 120 8.08 7.76 -2.28
N ILE A 121 8.87 7.77 -3.37
CA ILE A 121 9.24 6.54 -4.09
C ILE A 121 10.00 5.58 -3.18
N LYS A 122 11.00 6.08 -2.43
CA LYS A 122 11.83 5.28 -1.53
C LYS A 122 11.04 4.64 -0.40
N ILE A 123 10.07 5.33 0.16
CA ILE A 123 9.18 4.80 1.20
C ILE A 123 8.25 3.75 0.59
N LEU A 124 7.51 4.10 -0.47
CA LEU A 124 6.56 3.18 -1.10
C LEU A 124 7.21 1.90 -1.62
N SER A 125 8.44 1.98 -2.17
CA SER A 125 9.16 0.79 -2.63
C SER A 125 9.58 -0.18 -1.52
N ARG A 126 9.52 0.23 -0.25
CA ARG A 126 9.83 -0.62 0.92
C ARG A 126 8.59 -1.20 1.60
N LEU A 127 7.42 -0.65 1.29
CA LEU A 127 6.17 -1.03 1.94
C LEU A 127 5.45 -2.13 1.14
N ASP A 128 4.89 -3.07 1.87
CA ASP A 128 4.11 -4.17 1.29
C ASP A 128 2.88 -4.43 2.18
N HIS A 129 1.77 -3.80 1.82
CA HIS A 129 0.54 -3.90 2.60
C HIS A 129 -0.68 -3.69 1.70
N PRO A 130 -1.75 -4.50 1.80
CA PRO A 130 -2.92 -4.40 0.91
C PRO A 130 -3.67 -3.08 1.01
N ASN A 131 -3.61 -2.38 2.14
CA ASN A 131 -4.28 -1.08 2.34
C ASN A 131 -3.35 0.12 2.13
N ILE A 132 -2.18 -0.09 1.53
CA ILE A 132 -1.24 0.95 1.12
C ILE A 132 -1.08 0.90 -0.40
N MET A 133 -1.02 2.06 -1.05
CA MET A 133 -0.79 2.18 -2.49
C MET A 133 0.47 1.43 -2.90
N ARG A 134 0.33 0.48 -3.84
CA ARG A 134 1.47 -0.24 -4.41
C ARG A 134 2.07 0.53 -5.57
N ILE A 135 3.40 0.67 -5.57
CA ILE A 135 4.18 1.09 -6.73
C ILE A 135 4.67 -0.15 -7.50
N TYR A 136 4.68 -0.09 -8.83
CA TYR A 136 5.15 -1.17 -9.69
C TYR A 136 6.53 -0.86 -10.27
N GLU A 137 6.68 0.32 -10.86
CA GLU A 137 7.92 0.78 -11.48
C GLU A 137 7.88 2.29 -11.67
N PHE A 138 9.02 2.87 -11.96
CA PHE A 138 9.09 4.28 -12.30
C PHE A 138 10.04 4.51 -13.47
N PHE A 139 9.71 5.52 -14.28
CA PHE A 139 10.48 5.89 -15.47
C PHE A 139 10.95 7.33 -15.34
N GLU A 140 12.00 7.63 -16.07
CA GLU A 140 12.54 8.99 -16.19
C GLU A 140 12.93 9.24 -17.62
N ASP A 141 12.45 10.34 -18.18
CA ASP A 141 12.96 10.89 -19.42
C ASP A 141 13.60 12.29 -19.21
N LYS A 142 13.87 13.00 -20.30
CA LYS A 142 14.48 14.33 -20.24
C LYS A 142 13.62 15.33 -19.45
N ASP A 143 12.30 15.25 -19.60
CA ASP A 143 11.37 16.29 -19.18
C ASP A 143 10.52 15.88 -17.98
N ASN A 144 10.35 14.56 -17.73
CA ASN A 144 9.39 14.06 -16.74
C ASN A 144 9.93 12.86 -15.94
N PHE A 145 9.34 12.71 -14.74
CA PHE A 145 9.29 11.44 -14.01
C PHE A 145 7.90 10.81 -14.15
N TYR A 146 7.85 9.49 -14.23
CA TYR A 146 6.60 8.73 -14.32
C TYR A 146 6.58 7.67 -13.23
N ILE A 147 5.60 7.73 -12.34
CA ILE A 147 5.43 6.75 -11.26
C ILE A 147 4.21 5.89 -11.61
N ILE A 148 4.42 4.58 -11.74
CA ILE A 148 3.36 3.62 -12.04
C ILE A 148 2.90 2.96 -10.75
N THR A 149 1.62 3.15 -10.43
CA THR A 149 1.00 2.61 -9.22
C THR A 149 -0.23 1.76 -9.57
N GLU A 150 -0.78 1.09 -8.57
CA GLU A 150 -2.09 0.44 -8.73
C GLU A 150 -3.17 1.48 -9.04
N PHE A 151 -4.23 1.03 -9.72
CA PHE A 151 -5.36 1.86 -10.11
C PHE A 151 -6.57 1.54 -9.25
N CYS A 152 -7.00 2.51 -8.46
CA CYS A 152 -8.22 2.43 -7.65
C CYS A 152 -9.39 3.02 -8.43
N ASP A 153 -10.42 2.22 -8.67
CA ASP A 153 -11.50 2.53 -9.60
C ASP A 153 -12.74 3.17 -8.95
N GLN A 154 -12.79 3.22 -7.62
CA GLN A 154 -13.98 3.64 -6.86
C GLN A 154 -13.90 5.06 -6.29
N GLY A 155 -12.85 5.85 -6.63
CA GLY A 155 -12.63 7.20 -6.11
C GLY A 155 -12.09 7.23 -4.69
N ASP A 156 -12.29 8.35 -3.98
CA ASP A 156 -11.80 8.56 -2.61
C ASP A 156 -12.95 8.78 -1.61
N LEU A 157 -12.61 8.78 -0.32
CA LEU A 157 -13.59 9.02 0.74
C LEU A 157 -14.14 10.45 0.74
N ALA A 158 -13.37 11.45 0.26
CA ALA A 158 -13.86 12.82 0.17
C ALA A 158 -15.01 12.93 -0.84
N GLY A 159 -14.84 12.39 -2.04
CA GLY A 159 -15.89 12.35 -3.05
C GLY A 159 -17.13 11.59 -2.59
N LYS A 160 -16.96 10.52 -1.78
CA LYS A 160 -18.10 9.81 -1.18
C LYS A 160 -18.84 10.67 -0.17
N MET A 161 -18.13 11.43 0.64
CA MET A 161 -18.72 12.35 1.60
C MET A 161 -19.43 13.54 0.94
N ASP A 162 -18.86 14.09 -0.14
CA ASP A 162 -19.48 15.19 -0.87
C ASP A 162 -20.86 14.78 -1.44
N GLU A 163 -21.05 13.50 -1.71
CA GLU A 163 -22.32 12.95 -2.18
C GLU A 163 -23.32 12.68 -1.05
N GLU A 164 -22.86 12.15 0.09
CA GLU A 164 -23.72 11.66 1.19
C GLU A 164 -23.74 12.59 2.42
N GLY A 165 -22.83 13.55 2.51
CA GLY A 165 -22.67 14.50 3.60
C GLY A 165 -21.96 13.92 4.83
N LYS A 166 -22.27 12.68 5.21
CA LYS A 166 -21.64 11.94 6.32
C LYS A 166 -21.87 10.44 6.14
N LEU A 167 -21.11 9.62 6.89
CA LEU A 167 -21.23 8.17 6.86
C LEU A 167 -21.82 7.62 8.17
N SER A 168 -22.52 6.50 8.06
CA SER A 168 -22.99 5.74 9.23
C SER A 168 -21.80 5.18 10.02
N GLU A 169 -22.02 4.95 11.32
CA GLU A 169 -21.03 4.36 12.20
C GLU A 169 -20.50 3.00 11.69
N ILE A 170 -21.34 2.24 11.01
CA ILE A 170 -21.01 0.94 10.42
C ILE A 170 -19.94 1.08 9.34
N LEU A 171 -20.12 2.02 8.40
CA LEU A 171 -19.15 2.28 7.35
C LEU A 171 -17.88 2.92 7.89
N VAL A 172 -18.01 3.82 8.86
CA VAL A 172 -16.84 4.39 9.56
C VAL A 172 -16.05 3.29 10.24
N LYS A 173 -16.72 2.36 10.94
CA LYS A 173 -16.04 1.19 11.53
C LYS A 173 -15.30 0.37 10.48
N TYR A 174 -15.95 0.07 9.36
CA TYR A 174 -15.38 -0.74 8.30
C TYR A 174 -14.14 -0.09 7.65
N PHE A 175 -14.24 1.18 7.25
CA PHE A 175 -13.13 1.88 6.60
C PHE A 175 -12.00 2.20 7.58
N MET A 176 -12.32 2.67 8.79
CA MET A 176 -11.31 3.01 9.77
C MET A 176 -10.55 1.80 10.31
N ASN A 177 -11.17 0.61 10.35
CA ASN A 177 -10.44 -0.61 10.66
C ASN A 177 -9.26 -0.80 9.69
N GLN A 178 -9.52 -0.71 8.39
CA GLN A 178 -8.50 -0.85 7.35
C GLN A 178 -7.43 0.27 7.41
N VAL A 179 -7.86 1.51 7.71
CA VAL A 179 -6.91 2.64 7.92
C VAL A 179 -6.00 2.35 9.11
N PHE A 180 -6.54 1.93 10.26
CA PHE A 180 -5.72 1.62 11.43
C PHE A 180 -4.78 0.44 11.22
N VAL A 181 -5.21 -0.57 10.45
CA VAL A 181 -4.32 -1.67 10.04
C VAL A 181 -3.14 -1.14 9.23
N ALA A 182 -3.39 -0.26 8.25
CA ALA A 182 -2.34 0.36 7.44
C ALA A 182 -1.39 1.22 8.30
N ILE A 183 -1.93 2.06 9.20
CA ILE A 183 -1.12 2.92 10.09
C ILE A 183 -0.30 2.07 11.07
N SER A 184 -0.88 1.04 11.67
CA SER A 184 -0.16 0.11 12.56
C SER A 184 1.02 -0.56 11.84
N TYR A 185 0.80 -0.98 10.58
CA TYR A 185 1.88 -1.50 9.74
C TYR A 185 2.95 -0.46 9.47
N LEU A 186 2.60 0.75 9.02
CA LEU A 186 3.55 1.85 8.77
C LEU A 186 4.42 2.12 9.99
N HIS A 187 3.80 2.28 11.16
CA HIS A 187 4.51 2.54 12.41
C HIS A 187 5.45 1.39 12.80
N SER A 188 5.06 0.13 12.53
CA SER A 188 5.92 -1.04 12.72
C SER A 188 7.15 -1.05 11.80
N GLN A 189 7.05 -0.42 10.61
CA GLN A 189 8.16 -0.24 9.68
C GLN A 189 9.00 1.02 9.97
N GLY A 190 8.69 1.74 11.06
CA GLY A 190 9.37 2.99 11.41
C GLY A 190 9.04 4.16 10.47
N VAL A 191 7.87 4.12 9.84
CA VAL A 191 7.35 5.17 8.94
C VAL A 191 6.08 5.73 9.53
N PHE A 192 5.88 7.05 9.48
CA PHE A 192 4.58 7.67 9.68
C PHE A 192 4.14 8.37 8.39
N HIS A 193 2.83 8.54 8.22
CA HIS A 193 2.26 9.10 6.99
C HIS A 193 2.31 10.63 6.94
N GLY A 194 1.86 11.30 8.01
CA GLY A 194 1.93 12.74 8.19
C GLY A 194 0.84 13.56 7.48
N ASP A 195 0.01 12.96 6.62
CA ASP A 195 -1.10 13.65 5.94
C ASP A 195 -2.34 12.74 5.79
N ILE A 196 -2.77 12.14 6.89
CA ILE A 196 -3.99 11.33 6.93
C ILE A 196 -5.22 12.23 6.80
N LYS A 197 -5.98 12.06 5.73
CA LYS A 197 -7.22 12.79 5.43
C LYS A 197 -8.10 12.01 4.48
N ARG A 198 -9.37 12.40 4.34
CA ARG A 198 -10.36 11.70 3.48
C ARG A 198 -9.97 11.68 2.00
N GLU A 199 -9.24 12.70 1.52
CA GLU A 199 -8.73 12.83 0.15
C GLU A 199 -7.62 11.82 -0.15
N ASN A 200 -6.85 11.40 0.88
CA ASN A 200 -5.73 10.47 0.76
C ASN A 200 -6.13 9.01 1.02
N ILE A 201 -7.43 8.72 1.03
CA ILE A 201 -7.98 7.37 1.19
C ILE A 201 -8.81 7.03 -0.03
N LEU A 202 -8.21 6.27 -0.95
CA LEU A 202 -8.88 5.77 -2.14
C LEU A 202 -9.66 4.50 -1.82
N LEU A 203 -10.68 4.24 -2.63
CA LEU A 203 -11.47 3.02 -2.59
C LEU A 203 -11.22 2.20 -3.86
N GLU A 204 -11.05 0.90 -3.68
CA GLU A 204 -10.90 -0.07 -4.74
C GLU A 204 -11.95 -1.17 -4.57
N SER A 205 -12.52 -1.64 -5.67
CA SER A 205 -13.31 -2.88 -5.66
C SER A 205 -12.47 -4.03 -6.18
N LEU A 206 -12.36 -5.10 -5.39
CA LEU A 206 -11.70 -6.35 -5.80
C LEU A 206 -12.58 -7.19 -6.74
N ASP A 207 -13.88 -6.90 -6.80
CA ASP A 207 -14.83 -7.48 -7.74
C ASP A 207 -15.31 -6.39 -8.70
N GLU A 208 -14.89 -6.45 -9.96
CA GLU A 208 -15.23 -5.47 -10.99
C GLU A 208 -16.74 -5.36 -11.26
N SER A 209 -17.54 -6.36 -10.87
CA SER A 209 -19.00 -6.33 -10.98
C SER A 209 -19.67 -5.48 -9.89
N ILE A 210 -18.93 -5.12 -8.82
CA ILE A 210 -19.44 -4.39 -7.67
C ILE A 210 -19.07 -2.92 -7.77
N ASN A 211 -20.09 -2.09 -7.65
CA ASN A 211 -19.95 -0.64 -7.56
C ASN A 211 -20.01 -0.23 -6.09
N ALA A 212 -18.87 0.22 -5.54
CA ALA A 212 -18.76 0.62 -4.14
C ALA A 212 -19.79 1.69 -3.75
N LYS A 213 -20.07 2.65 -4.64
CA LYS A 213 -21.08 3.69 -4.41
C LYS A 213 -22.46 3.10 -4.19
N ASN A 214 -22.87 2.13 -5.00
CA ASN A 214 -24.21 1.52 -4.88
C ASN A 214 -24.33 0.70 -3.60
N THR A 215 -23.28 -0.04 -3.24
CA THR A 215 -23.24 -0.83 -2.00
C THR A 215 -23.25 0.06 -0.77
N ILE A 216 -22.42 1.10 -0.73
CA ILE A 216 -22.37 2.10 0.35
C ILE A 216 -23.75 2.76 0.51
N ASN A 217 -24.33 3.28 -0.58
CA ASN A 217 -25.65 3.93 -0.56
C ASN A 217 -26.76 2.98 -0.11
N SER A 218 -26.69 1.69 -0.46
CA SER A 218 -27.68 0.69 -0.03
C SER A 218 -27.61 0.45 1.47
N ILE A 219 -26.41 0.47 2.06
CA ILE A 219 -26.22 0.35 3.51
C ILE A 219 -26.66 1.64 4.22
N GLU A 220 -26.32 2.81 3.71
CA GLU A 220 -26.67 4.11 4.29
C GLU A 220 -28.18 4.37 4.31
N LYS A 221 -28.90 4.03 3.24
CA LYS A 221 -30.32 4.36 3.06
C LYS A 221 -31.26 3.33 3.66
N ASP A 222 -30.80 2.13 4.00
CA ASP A 222 -31.67 1.07 4.54
C ASP A 222 -31.47 0.90 6.06
N THR A 223 -32.39 1.51 6.82
CA THR A 223 -32.39 1.43 8.28
C THR A 223 -32.58 0.01 8.83
N ASN A 224 -33.16 -0.91 8.05
CA ASN A 224 -33.28 -2.31 8.47
C ASN A 224 -31.95 -3.02 8.34
N VAL A 225 -31.22 -2.78 7.23
CA VAL A 225 -29.83 -3.28 7.05
C VAL A 225 -28.95 -2.79 8.21
N GLN A 226 -28.99 -1.50 8.55
CA GLN A 226 -28.21 -0.94 9.65
C GLN A 226 -28.57 -1.59 11.02
N LYS A 227 -29.87 -1.84 11.28
CA LYS A 227 -30.31 -2.51 12.49
C LYS A 227 -29.86 -3.97 12.56
N GLU A 228 -29.95 -4.70 11.44
CA GLU A 228 -29.49 -6.08 11.37
C GLU A 228 -27.98 -6.19 11.59
N ILE A 229 -27.19 -5.29 11.01
CA ILE A 229 -25.74 -5.23 11.22
C ILE A 229 -25.41 -4.87 12.68
N SER A 230 -26.16 -3.96 13.30
CA SER A 230 -25.97 -3.58 14.71
C SER A 230 -26.41 -4.67 15.71
N ASN A 231 -27.24 -5.63 15.28
CA ASN A 231 -27.70 -6.74 16.13
C ASN A 231 -27.80 -8.04 15.31
N PRO A 232 -26.69 -8.77 15.14
CA PRO A 232 -26.51 -9.81 14.11
C PRO A 232 -27.20 -11.15 14.39
N LYS A 233 -28.15 -11.23 15.32
CA LYS A 233 -28.81 -12.50 15.68
C LYS A 233 -29.58 -13.16 14.53
N ASN A 234 -30.12 -12.35 13.59
CA ASN A 234 -30.83 -12.83 12.40
C ASN A 234 -30.60 -11.86 11.25
N ILE A 235 -29.56 -12.10 10.47
CA ILE A 235 -29.22 -11.29 9.30
C ILE A 235 -29.98 -11.83 8.09
N SER A 236 -30.72 -10.97 7.39
CA SER A 236 -31.41 -11.30 6.14
C SER A 236 -30.42 -11.60 5.01
N ASP A 237 -30.86 -12.35 4.00
CA ASP A 237 -30.05 -12.65 2.83
C ASP A 237 -29.64 -11.37 2.08
N LYS A 238 -30.49 -10.35 2.08
CA LYS A 238 -30.17 -9.02 1.52
C LYS A 238 -28.98 -8.38 2.23
N THR A 239 -29.03 -8.33 3.57
CA THR A 239 -27.95 -7.74 4.37
C THR A 239 -26.67 -8.55 4.23
N ARG A 240 -26.77 -9.88 4.23
CA ARG A 240 -25.60 -10.76 3.99
C ARG A 240 -24.95 -10.50 2.63
N LYS A 241 -25.76 -10.34 1.57
CA LYS A 241 -25.25 -9.98 0.24
C LYS A 241 -24.54 -8.64 0.26
N LEU A 242 -25.13 -7.59 0.86
CA LEU A 242 -24.50 -6.26 0.96
C LEU A 242 -23.21 -6.27 1.77
N LEU A 243 -23.14 -7.06 2.84
CA LEU A 243 -21.90 -7.23 3.60
C LEU A 243 -20.83 -7.92 2.77
N LYS A 244 -21.19 -8.95 2.00
CA LYS A 244 -20.28 -9.61 1.07
C LYS A 244 -19.79 -8.65 -0.04
N GLU A 245 -20.65 -7.81 -0.58
CA GLU A 245 -20.23 -6.76 -1.51
C GLU A 245 -19.31 -5.74 -0.83
N LEU A 246 -19.64 -5.30 0.40
CA LEU A 246 -18.79 -4.38 1.17
C LEU A 246 -17.39 -4.94 1.40
N SER A 247 -17.25 -6.24 1.64
CA SER A 247 -15.95 -6.87 1.89
C SER A 247 -15.00 -6.84 0.70
N THR A 248 -15.53 -6.67 -0.50
CA THR A 248 -14.70 -6.50 -1.69
C THR A 248 -14.22 -5.06 -1.88
N ILE A 249 -14.74 -4.10 -1.08
CA ILE A 249 -14.35 -2.70 -1.16
C ILE A 249 -13.21 -2.45 -0.19
N GLU A 250 -12.06 -2.11 -0.73
CA GLU A 250 -10.84 -1.88 0.04
C GLU A 250 -10.46 -0.40 0.10
N VAL A 251 -9.84 -0.06 1.22
CA VAL A 251 -9.18 1.23 1.43
C VAL A 251 -7.73 1.12 0.93
N LYS A 252 -7.27 2.14 0.23
CA LYS A 252 -5.89 2.35 -0.16
C LYS A 252 -5.40 3.70 0.35
N LEU A 253 -4.45 3.66 1.27
CA LEU A 253 -3.77 4.87 1.73
C LEU A 253 -2.76 5.33 0.68
N VAL A 254 -2.83 6.60 0.31
CA VAL A 254 -2.05 7.20 -0.79
C VAL A 254 -1.40 8.51 -0.35
N ASP A 255 -0.53 9.05 -1.18
CA ASP A 255 0.19 10.31 -0.98
C ASP A 255 1.16 10.29 0.22
N PHE A 256 2.31 9.68 -0.03
CA PHE A 256 3.42 9.57 0.93
C PHE A 256 4.41 10.75 0.85
N GLY A 257 4.02 11.87 0.22
CA GLY A 257 4.86 13.07 0.09
C GLY A 257 5.27 13.65 1.44
N ALA A 258 4.37 13.63 2.44
CA ALA A 258 4.66 14.08 3.80
C ALA A 258 5.28 12.99 4.71
N ALA A 259 5.31 11.73 4.24
CA ALA A 259 5.77 10.60 5.03
C ALA A 259 7.25 10.68 5.36
N LYS A 260 7.63 10.25 6.56
CA LYS A 260 9.03 10.25 7.00
C LYS A 260 9.36 8.98 7.79
N MET A 261 10.62 8.58 7.72
CA MET A 261 11.19 7.58 8.63
C MET A 261 11.38 8.20 10.01
N PHE A 262 10.98 7.49 11.05
CA PHE A 262 11.20 7.94 12.43
C PHE A 262 12.05 6.96 13.23
N SER A 263 12.61 7.44 14.33
CA SER A 263 13.30 6.61 15.31
C SER A 263 12.82 6.97 16.72
N ALA A 264 12.83 5.98 17.61
CA ALA A 264 12.30 6.09 18.97
C ALA A 264 12.88 7.27 19.82
N HIS A 265 14.00 7.85 19.40
CA HIS A 265 14.72 8.87 20.17
C HIS A 265 14.79 10.24 19.48
N LYS A 266 14.21 10.42 18.29
CA LYS A 266 14.31 11.68 17.53
C LYS A 266 12.92 12.22 17.21
N ARG A 267 12.61 13.41 17.77
CA ARG A 267 11.45 14.20 17.36
C ARG A 267 11.77 14.99 16.09
N MET A 268 10.74 15.23 15.29
CA MET A 268 10.85 15.95 14.04
C MET A 268 10.31 17.36 14.15
N SER A 269 10.66 18.19 13.17
CA SER A 269 10.24 19.57 13.04
C SER A 269 9.84 19.87 11.59
N GLY A 270 9.14 20.97 11.38
CA GLY A 270 8.53 21.39 10.12
C GLY A 270 7.01 21.20 10.19
N ILE A 271 6.25 22.14 9.60
CA ILE A 271 4.80 22.01 9.51
C ILE A 271 4.50 20.97 8.42
N ILE A 272 3.65 20.00 8.73
CA ILE A 272 3.22 18.96 7.79
C ILE A 272 1.69 18.79 7.88
N GLY A 273 1.11 18.28 6.80
CA GLY A 273 -0.30 17.91 6.73
C GLY A 273 -1.25 19.09 6.47
N THR A 274 -2.53 18.78 6.53
CA THR A 274 -3.62 19.70 6.25
C THR A 274 -4.14 20.32 7.55
N THR A 275 -4.37 21.62 7.60
CA THR A 275 -4.68 22.44 8.80
C THR A 275 -5.65 21.79 9.79
N TYR A 276 -6.80 21.32 9.34
CA TYR A 276 -7.81 20.69 10.21
C TYR A 276 -7.36 19.38 10.86
N TYR A 277 -6.39 18.68 10.26
CA TYR A 277 -5.89 17.39 10.72
C TYR A 277 -4.61 17.51 11.56
N CYS A 278 -4.02 18.71 11.67
CA CYS A 278 -2.81 18.95 12.44
C CYS A 278 -3.02 18.63 13.92
N SER A 279 -2.07 17.88 14.50
CA SER A 279 -2.05 17.62 15.94
C SER A 279 -1.40 18.77 16.72
N PRO A 280 -1.69 18.92 18.03
CA PRO A 280 -1.06 19.96 18.85
C PRO A 280 0.46 19.99 18.76
N GLU A 281 1.11 18.81 18.79
CA GLU A 281 2.56 18.68 18.72
C GLU A 281 3.14 19.02 17.33
N VAL A 282 2.38 18.85 16.24
CA VAL A 282 2.77 19.32 14.90
C VAL A 282 2.74 20.85 14.86
N ILE A 283 1.72 21.48 15.44
CA ILE A 283 1.60 22.93 15.55
C ILE A 283 2.74 23.49 16.45
N ASP A 284 3.18 22.74 17.47
CA ASP A 284 4.31 23.08 18.32
C ASP A 284 5.67 22.74 17.67
N ASN A 285 5.65 22.21 16.44
CA ASN A 285 6.83 21.93 15.65
C ASN A 285 7.80 20.91 16.31
N LEU A 286 7.26 19.94 17.08
CA LEU A 286 8.04 18.91 17.76
C LEU A 286 7.22 17.60 17.90
N TYR A 287 7.18 16.78 16.88
CA TYR A 287 6.28 15.63 16.73
C TYR A 287 6.98 14.32 16.35
N ARG A 288 6.25 13.25 16.41
CA ARG A 288 6.58 11.90 15.92
C ARG A 288 5.35 11.25 15.30
N GLU A 289 5.32 9.90 15.25
CA GLU A 289 4.28 9.08 14.64
C GLU A 289 2.87 9.29 15.23
N GLU A 290 2.76 9.75 16.47
CA GLU A 290 1.47 9.93 17.15
C GLU A 290 0.56 10.97 16.48
N CYS A 291 1.10 11.78 15.56
CA CYS A 291 0.31 12.71 14.76
C CYS A 291 -0.65 11.99 13.81
N ASP A 292 -0.34 10.78 13.34
CA ASP A 292 -1.23 9.98 12.49
C ASP A 292 -2.48 9.52 13.25
N GLU A 293 -2.33 9.08 14.52
CA GLU A 293 -3.48 8.71 15.35
C GLU A 293 -4.40 9.89 15.63
N TRP A 294 -3.84 11.09 15.86
CA TRP A 294 -4.64 12.30 15.95
C TRP A 294 -5.44 12.55 14.68
N ALA A 295 -4.78 12.51 13.52
CA ALA A 295 -5.43 12.71 12.23
C ALA A 295 -6.54 11.67 11.98
N CYS A 296 -6.35 10.40 12.38
CA CYS A 296 -7.39 9.37 12.38
C CYS A 296 -8.58 9.75 13.26
N GLY A 297 -8.36 10.35 14.44
CA GLY A 297 -9.42 10.84 15.31
C GLY A 297 -10.24 11.97 14.68
N ILE A 298 -9.56 12.93 14.04
CA ILE A 298 -10.20 14.00 13.26
C ILE A 298 -11.00 13.41 12.09
N LEU A 299 -10.41 12.48 11.36
CA LEU A 299 -11.07 11.80 10.23
C LEU A 299 -12.34 11.09 10.67
N MET A 300 -12.31 10.29 11.75
CA MET A 300 -13.49 9.63 12.30
C MET A 300 -14.60 10.64 12.63
N TYR A 301 -14.25 11.76 13.24
CA TYR A 301 -15.21 12.81 13.57
C TYR A 301 -15.83 13.38 12.30
N ILE A 302 -15.03 13.76 11.29
CA ILE A 302 -15.50 14.32 10.02
C ILE A 302 -16.40 13.32 9.29
N LEU A 303 -16.01 12.04 9.22
CA LEU A 303 -16.81 10.99 8.57
C LEU A 303 -18.21 10.85 9.18
N LEU A 304 -18.33 11.02 10.51
CA LEU A 304 -19.58 10.89 11.25
C LEU A 304 -20.45 12.14 11.26
N THR A 305 -19.84 13.33 11.15
CA THR A 305 -20.54 14.62 11.31
C THR A 305 -20.67 15.40 10.01
N GLY A 306 -19.72 15.23 9.08
CA GLY A 306 -19.61 16.01 7.85
C GLY A 306 -18.74 17.29 7.98
N TYR A 307 -18.25 17.61 9.19
CA TYR A 307 -17.44 18.80 9.45
C TYR A 307 -16.35 18.54 10.51
N PRO A 308 -15.28 19.35 10.55
CA PRO A 308 -14.18 19.16 11.51
C PRO A 308 -14.59 19.52 12.94
N PRO A 309 -13.97 18.89 13.98
CA PRO A 309 -14.30 19.19 15.38
C PRO A 309 -13.79 20.56 15.86
N PHE A 310 -12.79 21.12 15.20
CA PHE A 310 -12.22 22.42 15.48
C PHE A 310 -12.26 23.24 14.20
N ASP A 311 -13.16 24.23 14.14
CA ASP A 311 -13.39 25.06 12.96
C ASP A 311 -13.46 26.54 13.34
N ALA A 312 -12.90 27.41 12.49
CA ALA A 312 -12.93 28.87 12.62
C ALA A 312 -12.69 29.54 11.24
N GLU A 313 -12.82 30.87 11.20
CA GLU A 313 -12.62 31.64 9.96
C GLU A 313 -11.13 31.77 9.56
N ASP A 314 -10.21 31.64 10.52
CA ASP A 314 -8.79 31.78 10.28
C ASP A 314 -7.99 30.61 10.90
N GLU A 315 -6.83 30.37 10.36
CA GLU A 315 -5.96 29.23 10.71
C GLU A 315 -5.40 29.34 12.13
N ASP A 316 -5.03 30.54 12.56
CA ASP A 316 -4.49 30.75 13.91
C ASP A 316 -5.53 30.40 14.99
N THR A 317 -6.80 30.77 14.75
CA THR A 317 -7.92 30.41 15.63
C THR A 317 -8.18 28.91 15.61
N ILE A 318 -8.09 28.24 14.45
CA ILE A 318 -8.19 26.77 14.35
C ILE A 318 -7.07 26.13 15.20
N PHE A 319 -5.84 26.55 15.04
CA PHE A 319 -4.70 26.04 15.80
C PHE A 319 -4.83 26.27 17.32
N ASN A 320 -5.35 27.45 17.71
CA ASN A 320 -5.62 27.71 19.13
C ASN A 320 -6.70 26.76 19.69
N LYS A 321 -7.77 26.49 18.95
CA LYS A 321 -8.79 25.49 19.34
C LYS A 321 -8.21 24.08 19.42
N ILE A 322 -7.44 23.67 18.42
CA ILE A 322 -6.75 22.38 18.42
C ILE A 322 -5.89 22.21 19.67
N LYS A 323 -5.16 23.23 20.11
CA LYS A 323 -4.33 23.17 21.31
C LYS A 323 -5.11 23.17 22.62
N ASN A 324 -6.16 23.98 22.72
CA ASN A 324 -6.75 24.34 24.01
C ASN A 324 -8.17 23.80 24.22
N GLU A 325 -8.97 23.53 23.18
CA GLU A 325 -10.34 23.08 23.34
C GLU A 325 -10.45 21.55 23.34
N LYS A 326 -11.36 21.02 24.13
CA LYS A 326 -11.74 19.60 24.08
C LYS A 326 -12.71 19.36 22.92
N VAL A 327 -12.58 18.21 22.26
CA VAL A 327 -13.53 17.79 21.23
C VAL A 327 -14.96 17.70 21.81
N ASN A 328 -15.92 18.30 21.09
CA ASN A 328 -17.33 18.22 21.47
C ASN A 328 -17.99 16.97 20.88
N LEU A 329 -18.18 15.95 21.69
CA LEU A 329 -18.85 14.69 21.31
C LEU A 329 -20.36 14.69 21.60
N ARG A 330 -20.96 15.86 21.96
CA ARG A 330 -22.38 16.01 22.31
C ARG A 330 -23.18 16.73 21.22
N VAL A 331 -22.64 16.84 20.00
CA VAL A 331 -23.34 17.38 18.85
C VAL A 331 -24.47 16.46 18.40
N ASP A 332 -25.47 17.02 17.72
CA ASP A 332 -26.68 16.26 17.33
C ASP A 332 -26.36 15.11 16.36
N GLU A 333 -25.40 15.30 15.48
CA GLU A 333 -24.94 14.30 14.51
C GLU A 333 -24.44 13.03 15.20
N LEU A 334 -23.80 13.20 16.36
CA LEU A 334 -23.26 12.09 17.14
C LEU A 334 -24.25 11.51 18.15
N LYS A 335 -25.50 12.00 18.24
CA LYS A 335 -26.46 11.56 19.25
C LYS A 335 -26.71 10.06 19.25
N ASN A 336 -26.79 9.46 18.07
CA ASN A 336 -27.05 8.02 17.87
C ASN A 336 -25.77 7.18 17.72
N VAL A 337 -24.59 7.81 17.73
CA VAL A 337 -23.29 7.11 17.65
C VAL A 337 -23.00 6.43 18.98
N SER A 338 -22.47 5.22 18.92
CA SER A 338 -22.20 4.38 20.09
C SER A 338 -21.24 5.04 21.10
N ARG A 339 -21.30 4.57 22.34
CA ARG A 339 -20.36 5.00 23.38
C ARG A 339 -18.92 4.59 23.06
N ASN A 340 -18.74 3.42 22.46
CA ASN A 340 -17.42 2.91 22.09
C ASN A 340 -16.78 3.76 20.99
N CYS A 341 -17.53 4.17 19.96
CA CYS A 341 -17.05 5.06 18.94
C CYS A 341 -16.61 6.42 19.52
N LYS A 342 -17.46 7.06 20.34
CA LYS A 342 -17.13 8.33 21.02
C LYS A 342 -15.92 8.20 21.94
N ASN A 343 -15.78 7.06 22.62
CA ASN A 343 -14.64 6.80 23.48
C ASN A 343 -13.35 6.70 22.67
N LEU A 344 -13.35 5.95 21.56
CA LEU A 344 -12.18 5.85 20.68
C LEU A 344 -11.77 7.23 20.14
N ILE A 345 -12.71 8.03 19.63
CA ILE A 345 -12.43 9.41 19.18
C ILE A 345 -11.80 10.24 20.31
N SER A 346 -12.31 10.11 21.55
CA SER A 346 -11.75 10.80 22.73
C SER A 346 -10.30 10.37 23.05
N LEU A 347 -9.99 9.08 22.87
CA LEU A 347 -8.65 8.54 23.11
C LEU A 347 -7.65 8.94 22.01
N LEU A 348 -8.10 9.03 20.75
CA LEU A 348 -7.32 9.49 19.61
C LEU A 348 -7.03 11.02 19.69
N LEU A 349 -8.00 11.80 20.19
CA LEU A 349 -7.87 13.26 20.30
C LEU A 349 -7.35 13.72 21.68
N GLN A 350 -6.51 12.89 22.33
CA GLN A 350 -5.73 13.32 23.49
C GLN A 350 -4.66 14.32 23.05
N LYS A 351 -4.60 15.47 23.77
CA LYS A 351 -3.63 16.56 23.44
C LYS A 351 -2.19 16.13 23.68
N ASP A 352 -1.98 15.39 24.75
CA ASP A 352 -0.68 14.79 25.06
C ASP A 352 -0.47 13.55 24.20
N PRO A 353 0.51 13.54 23.27
CA PRO A 353 0.78 12.39 22.40
C PRO A 353 1.12 11.11 23.18
N GLU A 354 1.74 11.21 24.35
CA GLU A 354 2.09 10.05 25.19
C GLU A 354 0.84 9.39 25.85
N GLN A 355 -0.29 10.11 25.93
CA GLN A 355 -1.57 9.59 26.42
C GLN A 355 -2.51 9.15 25.28
N ARG A 356 -2.13 9.43 24.04
CA ARG A 356 -2.92 9.09 22.86
C ARG A 356 -2.85 7.60 22.60
N ILE A 357 -4.00 6.98 22.30
CA ILE A 357 -4.06 5.56 21.94
C ILE A 357 -3.31 5.33 20.62
N LYS A 358 -2.45 4.33 20.57
CA LYS A 358 -1.70 3.97 19.36
C LYS A 358 -2.57 3.17 18.39
N ALA A 359 -2.27 3.23 17.09
CA ALA A 359 -3.03 2.56 16.04
C ALA A 359 -3.21 1.05 16.33
N LYS A 360 -2.16 0.38 16.79
CA LYS A 360 -2.19 -1.02 17.20
C LYS A 360 -3.22 -1.28 18.31
N ASP A 361 -3.25 -0.43 19.33
CA ASP A 361 -4.15 -0.58 20.48
C ASP A 361 -5.58 -0.17 20.12
N ALA A 362 -5.74 0.79 19.20
CA ALA A 362 -7.04 1.19 18.67
C ALA A 362 -7.77 0.03 17.99
N LEU A 363 -7.05 -0.84 17.28
CA LEU A 363 -7.62 -2.06 16.67
C LEU A 363 -8.18 -3.05 17.69
N GLN A 364 -7.67 -3.05 18.94
CA GLN A 364 -8.15 -3.87 20.04
C GLN A 364 -9.27 -3.18 20.85
N HIS A 365 -9.61 -1.92 20.51
CA HIS A 365 -10.64 -1.18 21.23
C HIS A 365 -12.03 -1.78 21.00
N PRO A 366 -12.94 -1.75 22.03
CA PRO A 366 -14.32 -2.27 21.93
C PRO A 366 -15.11 -1.75 20.72
N PHE A 367 -14.77 -0.60 20.17
CA PHE A 367 -15.37 -0.10 18.92
C PHE A 367 -15.20 -1.10 17.78
N PHE A 368 -14.03 -1.72 17.63
CA PHE A 368 -13.77 -2.70 16.58
C PHE A 368 -14.08 -4.13 17.00
N THR A 369 -13.86 -4.49 18.27
CA THR A 369 -13.95 -5.88 18.75
C THR A 369 -15.33 -6.28 19.29
N GLU A 370 -16.14 -5.32 19.79
CA GLU A 370 -17.52 -5.60 20.22
C GLU A 370 -18.51 -5.42 19.05
N ASN A 371 -19.56 -6.22 19.04
CA ASN A 371 -20.53 -6.33 17.96
C ASN A 371 -19.89 -6.79 16.64
N LEU A 372 -20.69 -7.00 15.62
CA LEU A 372 -20.29 -7.58 14.35
C LEU A 372 -18.90 -7.08 13.89
N ASN A 373 -17.90 -7.93 13.95
CA ASN A 373 -16.75 -7.80 13.10
C ASN A 373 -17.20 -8.23 11.70
N VAL A 374 -17.25 -7.31 10.75
CA VAL A 374 -17.62 -7.62 9.36
C VAL A 374 -16.71 -8.73 8.84
N ASP A 375 -15.44 -8.72 9.23
CA ASP A 375 -14.47 -9.75 8.86
C ASP A 375 -14.86 -11.15 9.38
N ASP A 376 -15.43 -11.28 10.60
CA ASP A 376 -15.91 -12.57 11.13
C ASP A 376 -17.09 -13.15 10.34
N LEU A 377 -17.94 -12.29 9.75
CA LEU A 377 -19.02 -12.74 8.87
C LEU A 377 -18.50 -13.17 7.49
N LEU A 378 -17.42 -12.56 7.04
CA LEU A 378 -16.84 -12.77 5.73
C LEU A 378 -15.95 -13.99 5.69
N THR A 379 -15.25 -14.28 6.80
CA THR A 379 -14.43 -15.48 6.95
C THR A 379 -15.25 -16.76 7.17
N GLN A 380 -16.55 -16.65 7.46
CA GLN A 380 -17.46 -17.79 7.49
C GLN A 380 -17.76 -18.29 6.08
N GLY A 381 -16.96 -19.21 5.58
CA GLY A 381 -17.13 -19.84 4.27
C GLY A 381 -16.03 -19.51 3.26
N THR A 382 -14.91 -18.92 3.70
CA THR A 382 -13.72 -18.75 2.86
C THR A 382 -13.32 -20.09 2.24
N ASP A 383 -13.16 -20.09 0.92
CA ASP A 383 -12.73 -21.28 0.18
C ASP A 383 -11.24 -21.54 0.39
N MET A 384 -10.94 -22.40 1.37
CA MET A 384 -9.57 -22.79 1.71
C MET A 384 -8.96 -23.76 0.70
N SER A 385 -9.66 -24.16 -0.35
CA SER A 385 -9.14 -25.11 -1.35
C SER A 385 -7.93 -24.58 -2.09
N LEU A 386 -7.83 -23.24 -2.23
CA LEU A 386 -6.66 -22.59 -2.82
C LEU A 386 -5.36 -22.82 -2.04
N LEU A 387 -5.44 -23.11 -0.74
CA LEU A 387 -4.25 -23.46 0.06
C LEU A 387 -3.56 -24.75 -0.39
N THR A 388 -4.25 -25.59 -1.15
CA THR A 388 -3.64 -26.80 -1.74
C THR A 388 -2.53 -26.46 -2.73
N SER A 389 -2.59 -25.26 -3.37
CA SER A 389 -1.53 -24.77 -4.26
C SER A 389 -0.20 -24.55 -3.53
N LEU A 390 -0.24 -24.28 -2.22
CA LEU A 390 0.96 -24.08 -1.40
C LEU A 390 1.90 -25.30 -1.36
N ARG A 391 1.39 -26.50 -1.60
CA ARG A 391 2.22 -27.71 -1.73
C ARG A 391 3.23 -27.61 -2.87
N SER A 392 2.86 -26.92 -3.95
CA SER A 392 3.76 -26.68 -5.09
C SER A 392 4.90 -25.70 -4.76
N SER A 393 4.77 -24.91 -3.68
CA SER A 393 5.81 -23.96 -3.24
C SER A 393 7.02 -24.64 -2.60
N MET A 394 6.87 -25.89 -2.13
CA MET A 394 7.96 -26.66 -1.50
C MET A 394 9.07 -27.10 -2.46
N ALA A 395 8.88 -26.97 -3.77
CA ALA A 395 9.93 -27.29 -4.73
C ALA A 395 11.13 -26.35 -4.51
N GLN A 396 12.32 -26.95 -4.42
CA GLN A 396 13.55 -26.18 -4.28
C GLN A 396 13.75 -25.32 -5.52
N LYS A 397 13.92 -24.01 -5.32
CA LYS A 397 14.07 -23.01 -6.38
C LYS A 397 15.45 -22.38 -6.29
N THR A 398 16.02 -22.04 -7.44
CA THR A 398 17.20 -21.18 -7.47
C THR A 398 16.81 -19.73 -7.12
N LYS A 399 17.77 -18.95 -6.65
CA LYS A 399 17.54 -17.51 -6.37
C LYS A 399 17.09 -16.74 -7.60
N PHE A 400 17.56 -17.14 -8.79
CA PHE A 400 17.11 -16.53 -10.04
C PHE A 400 15.64 -16.87 -10.35
N GLN A 401 15.23 -18.13 -10.18
CA GLN A 401 13.82 -18.51 -10.29
C GLN A 401 12.95 -17.71 -9.31
N ASP A 402 13.43 -17.54 -8.09
CA ASP A 402 12.75 -16.76 -7.08
C ASP A 402 12.54 -15.29 -7.50
N ALA A 403 13.55 -14.66 -8.11
CA ALA A 403 13.45 -13.30 -8.60
C ALA A 403 12.44 -13.18 -9.75
N VAL A 404 12.51 -14.10 -10.71
CA VAL A 404 11.58 -14.12 -11.86
C VAL A 404 10.13 -14.35 -11.41
N ILE A 405 9.90 -15.29 -10.48
CA ILE A 405 8.56 -15.56 -9.95
C ILE A 405 8.04 -14.35 -9.15
N ALA A 406 8.90 -13.67 -8.39
CA ALA A 406 8.52 -12.45 -7.67
C ALA A 406 8.06 -11.34 -8.62
N TYR A 407 8.79 -11.12 -9.72
CA TYR A 407 8.40 -10.17 -10.77
C TYR A 407 7.07 -10.55 -11.43
N ILE A 408 6.92 -11.82 -11.82
CA ILE A 408 5.70 -12.31 -12.47
C ILE A 408 4.50 -12.21 -11.53
N ALA A 409 4.64 -12.59 -10.27
CA ALA A 409 3.57 -12.48 -9.27
C ALA A 409 3.15 -11.01 -9.06
N LEU A 410 4.12 -10.08 -8.98
CA LEU A 410 3.83 -8.66 -8.84
C LEU A 410 2.99 -8.11 -10.00
N ASN A 411 3.33 -8.46 -11.24
CA ASN A 411 2.80 -7.79 -12.43
C ASN A 411 1.59 -8.50 -13.07
N PHE A 412 1.44 -9.82 -12.89
CA PHE A 412 0.49 -10.64 -13.64
C PHE A 412 -0.56 -11.37 -12.80
N THR A 413 -0.47 -11.34 -11.46
CA THR A 413 -1.58 -11.83 -10.62
C THR A 413 -2.82 -10.97 -10.89
N ASN A 414 -3.95 -11.62 -11.17
CA ASN A 414 -5.18 -10.91 -11.45
C ASN A 414 -5.93 -10.52 -10.15
N LYS A 415 -6.75 -9.46 -10.23
CA LYS A 415 -7.51 -8.94 -9.07
C LYS A 415 -8.38 -9.99 -8.38
N GLN A 416 -8.98 -10.91 -9.12
CA GLN A 416 -9.86 -11.94 -8.55
C GLN A 416 -9.09 -12.98 -7.74
N GLU A 417 -7.91 -13.40 -8.21
CA GLU A 417 -7.03 -14.28 -7.45
C GLU A 417 -6.48 -13.57 -6.21
N GLU A 418 -6.05 -12.33 -6.39
CA GLU A 418 -5.57 -11.49 -5.29
C GLU A 418 -6.65 -11.29 -4.20
N SER A 419 -7.90 -11.05 -4.59
CA SER A 419 -9.03 -10.96 -3.67
C SER A 419 -9.20 -12.23 -2.81
N LYS A 420 -9.18 -13.40 -3.43
CA LYS A 420 -9.30 -14.67 -2.71
C LYS A 420 -8.13 -14.95 -1.77
N ILE A 421 -6.91 -14.64 -2.20
CA ILE A 421 -5.72 -14.78 -1.36
C ILE A 421 -5.80 -13.85 -0.15
N LYS A 422 -6.30 -12.64 -0.35
CA LYS A 422 -6.52 -11.65 0.71
C LYS A 422 -7.56 -12.10 1.74
N GLU A 423 -8.65 -12.68 1.27
CA GLU A 423 -9.69 -13.26 2.14
C GLU A 423 -9.10 -14.39 3.00
N ILE A 424 -8.30 -15.27 2.40
CA ILE A 424 -7.58 -16.34 3.12
C ILE A 424 -6.59 -15.74 4.12
N PHE A 425 -5.80 -14.75 3.71
CA PHE A 425 -4.83 -14.09 4.59
C PHE A 425 -5.50 -13.48 5.83
N ARG A 426 -6.61 -12.76 5.63
CA ARG A 426 -7.40 -12.19 6.74
C ARG A 426 -7.96 -13.27 7.66
N SER A 427 -8.44 -14.38 7.11
CA SER A 427 -8.97 -15.49 7.92
C SER A 427 -7.92 -16.19 8.77
N MET A 428 -6.67 -16.22 8.32
CA MET A 428 -5.54 -16.77 9.07
C MET A 428 -4.99 -15.78 10.10
N SER A 429 -4.89 -14.50 9.75
CA SER A 429 -4.34 -13.46 10.61
C SER A 429 -5.36 -13.01 11.65
N LYS A 430 -5.37 -13.66 12.82
CA LYS A 430 -6.24 -13.27 13.94
C LYS A 430 -5.82 -11.98 14.63
N ASP A 431 -4.55 -11.64 14.58
CA ASP A 431 -4.03 -10.36 15.04
C ASP A 431 -4.01 -9.36 13.87
N HIS A 432 -5.16 -8.72 13.65
CA HIS A 432 -5.30 -7.68 12.62
C HIS A 432 -4.34 -6.49 12.80
N SER A 433 -3.65 -6.41 13.96
CA SER A 433 -2.75 -5.30 14.27
C SER A 433 -1.38 -5.39 13.59
N THR A 434 -0.91 -6.60 13.25
CA THR A 434 0.40 -6.84 12.63
C THR A 434 0.32 -7.17 11.15
N PHE A 435 -0.84 -7.60 10.69
CA PHE A 435 -1.08 -8.08 9.32
C PHE A 435 -0.01 -9.10 8.86
N LYS A 436 0.30 -10.06 9.76
CA LYS A 436 1.25 -11.15 9.55
C LYS A 436 0.65 -12.46 10.03
N ILE A 437 1.07 -13.56 9.43
CA ILE A 437 0.68 -14.91 9.82
C ILE A 437 1.90 -15.57 10.46
N ASP A 438 1.83 -15.85 11.76
CA ASP A 438 2.86 -16.62 12.43
C ASP A 438 2.76 -18.13 12.13
N ILE A 439 3.81 -18.88 12.47
CA ILE A 439 3.89 -20.31 12.17
C ILE A 439 2.76 -21.10 12.84
N ASP A 440 2.35 -20.74 14.06
CA ASP A 440 1.32 -21.48 14.81
C ASP A 440 -0.06 -21.26 14.18
N MET A 441 -0.37 -20.03 13.76
CA MET A 441 -1.61 -19.68 13.03
C MET A 441 -1.68 -20.43 11.71
N PHE A 442 -0.58 -20.43 10.95
CA PHE A 442 -0.49 -21.08 9.64
C PHE A 442 -0.66 -22.59 9.76
N VAL A 443 0.12 -23.25 10.64
CA VAL A 443 0.05 -24.69 10.88
C VAL A 443 -1.35 -25.10 11.32
N LYS A 444 -1.94 -24.36 12.26
CA LYS A 444 -3.31 -24.60 12.72
C LYS A 444 -4.32 -24.55 11.58
N CYS A 445 -4.24 -23.51 10.74
CA CYS A 445 -5.14 -23.35 9.60
C CYS A 445 -5.04 -24.52 8.61
N LEU A 446 -3.84 -24.94 8.23
CA LEU A 446 -3.65 -26.03 7.28
C LEU A 446 -4.10 -27.40 7.85
N THR A 447 -3.86 -27.64 9.14
CA THR A 447 -4.26 -28.89 9.80
C THR A 447 -5.77 -28.98 10.03
N GLU A 448 -6.42 -27.92 10.50
CA GLU A 448 -7.88 -27.87 10.72
C GLU A 448 -8.66 -28.01 9.40
N ASN A 449 -8.11 -27.53 8.28
CA ASN A 449 -8.71 -27.69 6.95
C ASN A 449 -8.29 -28.99 6.22
N ASN A 450 -7.57 -29.90 6.87
CA ASN A 450 -7.07 -31.16 6.29
C ASN A 450 -6.21 -31.01 5.03
N ILE A 451 -5.49 -29.90 4.92
CA ILE A 451 -4.62 -29.58 3.77
C ILE A 451 -3.25 -30.22 3.95
N ALA A 452 -2.69 -30.19 5.16
CA ALA A 452 -1.39 -30.75 5.47
C ALA A 452 -1.36 -31.26 6.92
N ASN A 453 -0.46 -32.20 7.21
CA ASN A 453 -0.12 -32.54 8.60
C ASN A 453 0.82 -31.46 9.17
N GLU A 454 1.11 -31.53 10.48
CA GLU A 454 1.88 -30.51 11.19
C GLU A 454 3.30 -30.32 10.61
N ASP A 455 4.00 -31.41 10.32
CA ASP A 455 5.37 -31.36 9.79
C ASP A 455 5.38 -30.81 8.35
N GLU A 456 4.42 -31.23 7.52
CA GLU A 456 4.25 -30.73 6.17
C GLU A 456 3.88 -29.24 6.18
N ALA A 457 2.99 -28.79 7.07
CA ALA A 457 2.61 -27.40 7.21
C ALA A 457 3.80 -26.50 7.63
N LYS A 458 4.65 -26.96 8.55
CA LYS A 458 5.89 -26.27 8.92
C LYS A 458 6.87 -26.16 7.74
N ASN A 459 6.99 -27.21 6.93
CA ASN A 459 7.84 -27.18 5.73
C ASN A 459 7.30 -26.19 4.69
N ILE A 460 5.97 -26.16 4.47
CA ILE A 460 5.33 -25.19 3.60
C ILE A 460 5.59 -23.77 4.11
N PHE A 461 5.37 -23.52 5.42
CA PHE A 461 5.66 -22.22 6.03
C PHE A 461 7.08 -21.75 5.73
N ASN A 462 8.09 -22.59 6.02
CA ASN A 462 9.50 -22.26 5.79
C ASN A 462 9.85 -22.04 4.31
N SER A 463 9.06 -22.57 3.38
CA SER A 463 9.25 -22.36 1.94
C SER A 463 8.64 -21.05 1.44
N ILE A 464 7.67 -20.49 2.18
CA ILE A 464 6.97 -19.25 1.86
C ILE A 464 7.62 -18.05 2.57
N ASP A 465 8.01 -18.21 3.84
CA ASP A 465 8.75 -17.21 4.63
C ASP A 465 10.14 -17.01 4.01
N ASN A 466 10.18 -16.16 2.98
CA ASN A 466 11.38 -15.94 2.17
C ASN A 466 12.44 -15.12 2.91
N ASP A 467 12.00 -14.22 3.77
CA ASP A 467 12.89 -13.34 4.51
C ASP A 467 13.30 -13.95 5.86
N LYS A 468 12.76 -15.14 6.19
CA LYS A 468 13.04 -15.89 7.42
C LYS A 468 12.85 -15.06 8.69
N ASN A 469 11.82 -14.19 8.67
CA ASN A 469 11.47 -13.35 9.82
C ASN A 469 10.55 -14.08 10.83
N GLY A 470 10.13 -15.32 10.52
CA GLY A 470 9.26 -16.15 11.35
C GLY A 470 7.77 -15.83 11.19
N SER A 471 7.43 -15.05 10.18
CA SER A 471 6.04 -14.71 9.83
C SER A 471 5.88 -14.66 8.31
N ILE A 472 4.69 -14.98 7.81
CA ILE A 472 4.35 -14.81 6.39
C ILE A 472 3.69 -13.45 6.21
N GLU A 473 4.28 -12.60 5.36
CA GLU A 473 3.72 -11.34 4.92
C GLU A 473 2.79 -11.55 3.71
N TYR A 474 1.99 -10.54 3.38
CA TYR A 474 0.93 -10.70 2.38
C TYR A 474 1.47 -11.12 1.00
N GLN A 475 2.54 -10.47 0.50
CA GLN A 475 3.10 -10.81 -0.81
C GLN A 475 3.82 -12.16 -0.83
N GLU A 476 4.33 -12.62 0.30
CA GLU A 476 4.89 -13.97 0.41
C GLU A 476 3.79 -15.02 0.24
N LEU A 477 2.61 -14.78 0.86
CA LEU A 477 1.46 -15.66 0.66
C LEU A 477 0.95 -15.60 -0.80
N VAL A 478 0.82 -14.40 -1.38
CA VAL A 478 0.43 -14.23 -2.80
C VAL A 478 1.36 -15.05 -3.69
N ARG A 479 2.67 -14.89 -3.53
CA ARG A 479 3.69 -15.61 -4.30
C ARG A 479 3.63 -17.12 -4.09
N GLY A 480 3.37 -17.56 -2.85
CA GLY A 480 3.22 -18.98 -2.51
C GLY A 480 1.96 -19.62 -3.08
N MET A 481 0.86 -18.88 -3.13
CA MET A 481 -0.45 -19.38 -3.56
C MET A 481 -0.70 -19.24 -5.05
N THR A 482 0.05 -18.39 -5.75
CA THR A 482 -0.18 -18.18 -7.16
C THR A 482 0.09 -19.43 -7.96
N ASP A 483 -0.85 -19.78 -8.84
CA ASP A 483 -0.78 -20.94 -9.72
C ASP A 483 0.32 -20.75 -10.77
N LYS A 484 1.46 -21.43 -10.57
CA LYS A 484 2.61 -21.35 -11.46
C LYS A 484 2.28 -21.72 -12.91
N GLU A 485 1.43 -22.73 -13.14
CA GLU A 485 1.07 -23.15 -14.48
C GLU A 485 0.35 -22.04 -15.25
N LYS A 486 -0.50 -21.27 -14.55
CA LYS A 486 -1.19 -20.12 -15.13
C LYS A 486 -0.29 -18.91 -15.33
N LEU A 487 0.70 -18.70 -14.43
CA LEU A 487 1.59 -17.54 -14.49
C LEU A 487 2.78 -17.74 -15.41
N LEU A 488 3.37 -18.94 -15.52
CA LEU A 488 4.55 -19.20 -16.34
C LEU A 488 4.22 -19.42 -17.83
N THR A 489 3.32 -18.59 -18.37
CA THR A 489 3.01 -18.57 -19.80
C THR A 489 4.19 -18.01 -20.61
N ASP A 490 4.27 -18.35 -21.91
CA ASP A 490 5.31 -17.79 -22.78
C ASP A 490 5.27 -16.25 -22.82
N LYS A 491 4.07 -15.65 -22.76
CA LYS A 491 3.89 -14.19 -22.70
C LYS A 491 4.53 -13.61 -21.44
N ASN A 492 4.16 -14.12 -20.27
CA ASN A 492 4.66 -13.59 -18.98
C ASN A 492 6.16 -13.83 -18.80
N LEU A 493 6.66 -14.97 -19.29
CA LEU A 493 8.10 -15.26 -19.31
C LEU A 493 8.85 -14.33 -20.24
N LYS A 494 8.24 -13.95 -21.38
CA LYS A 494 8.86 -12.97 -22.29
C LYS A 494 8.99 -11.59 -21.63
N GLU A 495 7.94 -11.14 -20.97
CA GLU A 495 7.95 -9.87 -20.25
C GLU A 495 8.95 -9.88 -19.09
N ALA A 496 9.03 -10.99 -18.35
CA ALA A 496 10.04 -11.15 -17.31
C ALA A 496 11.45 -11.15 -17.90
N PHE A 497 11.65 -11.82 -19.02
CA PHE A 497 12.94 -11.80 -19.73
C PHE A 497 13.33 -10.37 -20.14
N ASP A 498 12.39 -9.62 -20.75
CA ASP A 498 12.61 -8.25 -21.20
C ASP A 498 12.83 -7.26 -20.03
N PHE A 499 12.31 -7.58 -18.86
CA PHE A 499 12.60 -6.84 -17.63
C PHE A 499 14.06 -7.02 -17.16
N PHE A 500 14.61 -8.23 -17.31
CA PHE A 500 16.02 -8.51 -16.98
C PHE A 500 16.96 -8.06 -18.11
N ASP A 501 16.61 -8.20 -19.37
CA ASP A 501 17.36 -7.76 -20.56
C ASP A 501 17.24 -6.23 -20.72
N VAL A 502 18.01 -5.50 -19.91
CA VAL A 502 17.89 -4.04 -19.77
C VAL A 502 18.40 -3.29 -21.01
N ASP A 503 19.36 -3.84 -21.73
CA ASP A 503 19.96 -3.24 -22.92
C ASP A 503 19.30 -3.67 -24.24
N GLY A 504 18.32 -4.61 -24.16
CA GLY A 504 17.60 -5.14 -25.32
C GLY A 504 18.46 -6.04 -26.23
N SER A 505 19.54 -6.58 -25.72
CA SER A 505 20.48 -7.45 -26.47
C SER A 505 19.92 -8.81 -26.85
N LYS A 506 18.74 -9.17 -26.32
CA LYS A 506 18.08 -10.49 -26.40
C LYS A 506 18.80 -11.59 -25.65
N THR A 507 19.64 -11.20 -24.71
CA THR A 507 20.31 -12.11 -23.77
C THR A 507 20.41 -11.43 -22.41
N ILE A 508 20.32 -12.21 -21.32
CA ILE A 508 20.50 -11.68 -19.97
C ILE A 508 21.94 -11.98 -19.53
N THR A 509 22.68 -10.94 -19.20
CA THR A 509 24.04 -10.97 -18.70
C THR A 509 24.11 -10.99 -17.18
N TRP A 510 25.29 -11.30 -16.61
CA TRP A 510 25.49 -11.18 -15.15
C TRP A 510 25.23 -9.77 -14.64
N ASP A 511 25.69 -8.74 -15.35
CA ASP A 511 25.54 -7.34 -14.93
C ASP A 511 24.07 -6.95 -14.84
N GLU A 512 23.23 -7.46 -15.73
CA GLU A 512 21.78 -7.24 -15.71
C GLU A 512 21.10 -8.01 -14.56
N ILE A 513 21.49 -9.25 -14.31
CA ILE A 513 21.03 -10.00 -13.12
C ILE A 513 21.44 -9.25 -11.85
N ALA A 514 22.69 -8.81 -11.75
CA ALA A 514 23.19 -8.08 -10.60
C ALA A 514 22.46 -6.76 -10.37
N ARG A 515 22.13 -6.06 -11.47
CA ARG A 515 21.36 -4.81 -11.42
C ARG A 515 19.97 -5.02 -10.82
N VAL A 516 19.28 -6.09 -11.18
CA VAL A 516 17.93 -6.37 -10.69
C VAL A 516 17.97 -7.04 -9.30
N VAL A 517 18.68 -8.16 -9.16
CA VAL A 517 18.66 -8.99 -7.94
C VAL A 517 19.44 -8.35 -6.79
N PHE A 518 20.51 -7.63 -7.09
CA PHE A 518 21.38 -6.98 -6.10
C PHE A 518 21.28 -5.45 -6.16
N GLN A 519 20.28 -4.93 -6.88
CA GLN A 519 19.98 -3.49 -6.97
C GLN A 519 21.19 -2.65 -7.39
N GLY A 520 22.00 -3.17 -8.32
CA GLY A 520 23.18 -2.51 -8.84
C GLY A 520 24.37 -2.38 -7.88
N LYS A 521 24.35 -3.09 -6.74
CA LYS A 521 25.46 -3.12 -5.78
C LYS A 521 26.65 -3.90 -6.33
N ASN A 522 27.86 -3.51 -5.93
CA ASN A 522 29.08 -4.27 -6.27
C ASN A 522 29.09 -5.63 -5.55
N VAL A 523 28.73 -6.69 -6.27
CA VAL A 523 28.63 -8.05 -5.73
C VAL A 523 30.01 -8.68 -5.55
N PRO A 524 30.35 -9.23 -4.36
CA PRO A 524 31.61 -9.96 -4.19
C PRO A 524 31.72 -11.14 -5.15
N LYS A 525 32.93 -11.39 -5.68
CA LYS A 525 33.16 -12.44 -6.68
C LYS A 525 32.74 -13.84 -6.22
N ASP A 526 32.85 -14.14 -4.93
CA ASP A 526 32.48 -15.45 -4.40
C ASP A 526 30.95 -15.61 -4.37
N LEU A 527 30.20 -14.55 -4.03
CA LEU A 527 28.74 -14.55 -4.07
C LEU A 527 28.23 -14.65 -5.51
N MET A 528 28.84 -13.91 -6.43
CA MET A 528 28.57 -14.00 -7.87
C MET A 528 28.76 -15.42 -8.39
N LYS A 529 29.90 -16.05 -8.09
CA LYS A 529 30.18 -17.42 -8.52
C LYS A 529 29.18 -18.42 -7.94
N SER A 530 28.81 -18.26 -6.66
CA SER A 530 27.81 -19.12 -6.03
C SER A 530 26.45 -19.00 -6.72
N PHE A 531 26.01 -17.78 -7.04
CA PHE A 531 24.76 -17.53 -7.76
C PHE A 531 24.78 -18.15 -9.17
N LEU A 532 25.84 -17.88 -9.94
CA LEU A 532 25.98 -18.40 -11.32
C LEU A 532 26.07 -19.92 -11.35
N ASN A 533 26.77 -20.53 -10.39
CA ASN A 533 26.84 -22.00 -10.26
C ASN A 533 25.45 -22.61 -9.97
N GLU A 534 24.62 -21.96 -9.16
CA GLU A 534 23.25 -22.42 -8.87
C GLU A 534 22.41 -22.55 -10.14
N ILE A 535 22.60 -21.65 -11.10
CA ILE A 535 21.91 -21.64 -12.38
C ILE A 535 22.69 -22.32 -13.53
N GLY A 536 23.84 -22.92 -13.23
CA GLY A 536 24.68 -23.64 -14.20
C GLY A 536 25.33 -22.76 -15.26
N LYS A 537 25.68 -21.51 -14.91
CA LYS A 537 26.29 -20.50 -15.81
C LYS A 537 27.60 -19.97 -15.26
N THR A 538 28.37 -19.31 -16.11
CA THR A 538 29.57 -18.54 -15.76
C THR A 538 29.36 -17.05 -16.07
N GLU A 539 30.26 -16.19 -15.61
CA GLU A 539 30.20 -14.74 -15.81
C GLU A 539 30.06 -14.32 -17.29
N ASN A 540 30.63 -15.13 -18.19
CA ASN A 540 30.66 -14.86 -19.63
C ASN A 540 29.58 -15.60 -20.43
N ASP A 541 28.71 -16.35 -19.77
CA ASP A 541 27.66 -17.13 -20.41
C ASP A 541 26.31 -16.40 -20.31
N PRO A 542 25.91 -15.57 -21.30
CA PRO A 542 24.61 -14.93 -21.28
C PRO A 542 23.48 -15.96 -21.39
N ILE A 543 22.30 -15.61 -20.85
CA ILE A 543 21.10 -16.46 -20.87
C ILE A 543 20.22 -16.01 -22.04
N THR A 544 19.96 -16.92 -22.98
CA THR A 544 19.01 -16.70 -24.07
C THR A 544 17.56 -16.94 -23.61
N PHE A 545 16.57 -16.39 -24.30
CA PHE A 545 15.17 -16.60 -23.96
C PHE A 545 14.74 -18.08 -23.86
N PRO A 546 15.13 -18.98 -24.79
CA PRO A 546 14.82 -20.41 -24.63
C PRO A 546 15.41 -21.03 -23.37
N GLU A 547 16.68 -20.73 -23.04
CA GLU A 547 17.34 -21.21 -21.82
C GLU A 547 16.66 -20.65 -20.57
N PHE A 548 16.29 -19.36 -20.59
CA PHE A 548 15.55 -18.72 -19.51
C PHE A 548 14.22 -19.46 -19.23
N CYS A 549 13.42 -19.73 -20.27
CA CYS A 549 12.16 -20.46 -20.13
C CYS A 549 12.37 -21.87 -19.55
N GLU A 550 13.40 -22.60 -19.99
CA GLU A 550 13.73 -23.91 -19.46
C GLU A 550 14.16 -23.84 -17.99
N MET A 551 14.96 -22.84 -17.62
CA MET A 551 15.42 -22.65 -16.22
C MET A 551 14.27 -22.32 -15.28
N ILE A 552 13.29 -21.50 -15.71
CA ILE A 552 12.21 -21.07 -14.84
C ILE A 552 11.12 -22.13 -14.68
N ARG A 553 10.93 -23.00 -15.69
CA ARG A 553 9.90 -24.08 -15.67
C ARG A 553 10.36 -25.37 -14.96
N LYS A 554 11.66 -25.52 -14.76
CA LYS A 554 12.20 -26.63 -13.94
C LYS A 554 11.88 -26.44 -12.47
#